data_575f6da73a1705f3c27a78c61d5a149e
#
_entry.id   575f6da73a1705f3c27a78c61d5a149e
#
_cell.length_a   1.000
_cell.length_b   1.000
_cell.length_c   1.000
_cell.angle_alpha   90.00
_cell.angle_beta   90.00
_cell.angle_gamma   90.00
#
_symmetry.space_group_name_H-M   'P 1'
#
loop_
_entity.id
_entity.type
_entity.pdbx_description
1 polymer ?
#
loop_
_entity_poly.entity_id
_entity_poly.type
_entity_poly.pdbx_seq_one_letter_code
_entity_poly.pdbx_strand_id
1 'polypeptide(L)'
;MTFPEIVKTTLWDIIDEMSRSLSSFVKNPDKNFIRKRKLDFKKMMHLIISMESGSLNHELLKFFEYDSSVPTGSAFYQQRSKLSVSAFRHLLKEFNLKFPLEKFRGKYYLIACDGSEFNIARNPDDPDTFHEPNGKSVSGFNMVHTISLYELCSKRYLDLEVQPGRLKNEFQAICNLMDRYIYGGSPIFIADRGFSSYNVFAHAIENHVDFLIRAKDLNVQRFLGVETLPDKLDTTIELILTRTQSKKKHKHPEKESQYRYICKNI
;
A
#
# COMPACT_ATOMS: atom_id res chain seq x y z
N MET A 1 -15.03 26.98 -10.37
CA MET A 1 -14.53 25.59 -10.51
C MET A 1 -15.23 24.73 -9.47
N THR A 2 -15.89 23.67 -9.87
CA THR A 2 -16.53 22.71 -8.96
C THR A 2 -15.49 21.84 -8.24
N PHE A 3 -15.87 21.20 -7.14
CA PHE A 3 -14.93 20.32 -6.42
C PHE A 3 -14.35 19.19 -7.30
N PRO A 4 -15.13 18.47 -8.13
CA PRO A 4 -14.57 17.50 -9.08
C PRO A 4 -13.56 18.09 -10.07
N GLU A 5 -13.78 19.31 -10.54
CA GLU A 5 -12.83 20.00 -11.41
C GLU A 5 -11.54 20.34 -10.69
N ILE A 6 -11.61 20.77 -9.42
CA ILE A 6 -10.42 21.01 -8.59
C ILE A 6 -9.62 19.72 -8.41
N VAL A 7 -10.30 18.62 -8.08
CA VAL A 7 -9.66 17.29 -7.91
C VAL A 7 -8.95 16.88 -9.20
N LYS A 8 -9.64 16.96 -10.34
CA LYS A 8 -9.08 16.62 -11.65
C LYS A 8 -7.88 17.50 -12.00
N THR A 9 -8.02 18.82 -11.87
CA THR A 9 -6.93 19.76 -12.18
C THR A 9 -5.72 19.51 -11.29
N THR A 10 -5.90 19.34 -9.98
CA THR A 10 -4.83 19.04 -9.05
C THR A 10 -4.08 17.75 -9.43
N LEU A 11 -4.79 16.70 -9.81
CA LEU A 11 -4.17 15.45 -10.25
C LEU A 11 -3.28 15.66 -11.50
N TRP A 12 -3.79 16.41 -12.48
CA TRP A 12 -3.05 16.70 -13.70
C TRP A 12 -1.86 17.63 -13.47
N ASP A 13 -1.99 18.62 -12.61
CA ASP A 13 -0.89 19.53 -12.26
C ASP A 13 0.28 18.79 -11.61
N ILE A 14 0.00 17.83 -10.72
CA ILE A 14 1.06 16.98 -10.13
C ILE A 14 1.78 16.17 -11.22
N ILE A 15 1.06 15.58 -12.17
CA ILE A 15 1.68 14.85 -13.28
C ILE A 15 2.51 15.78 -14.14
N ASP A 16 2.08 17.02 -14.36
CA ASP A 16 2.83 18.04 -15.09
C ASP A 16 4.11 18.42 -14.36
N GLU A 17 4.07 18.59 -13.04
CA GLU A 17 5.24 18.83 -12.20
C GLU A 17 6.22 17.64 -12.29
N MET A 18 5.72 16.41 -12.17
CA MET A 18 6.53 15.19 -12.32
C MET A 18 7.21 15.12 -13.71
N SER A 19 6.53 15.56 -14.76
CA SER A 19 7.05 15.53 -16.13
C SER A 19 8.25 16.47 -16.36
N ARG A 20 8.44 17.45 -15.49
CA ARG A 20 9.58 18.39 -15.52
C ARG A 20 10.83 17.82 -14.85
N SER A 21 10.69 16.77 -14.02
CA SER A 21 11.81 16.14 -13.30
C SER A 21 11.71 14.62 -13.36
N LEU A 22 11.94 14.04 -14.55
CA LEU A 22 11.70 12.64 -14.86
C LEU A 22 12.61 11.64 -14.15
N SER A 23 13.79 12.07 -13.69
CA SER A 23 14.84 11.17 -13.18
C SER A 23 14.37 10.21 -12.08
N SER A 24 13.49 10.66 -11.21
CA SER A 24 12.95 9.86 -10.09
C SER A 24 11.78 8.94 -10.47
N PHE A 25 11.22 9.11 -11.67
CA PHE A 25 9.97 8.48 -12.08
C PHE A 25 10.11 7.49 -13.22
N VAL A 26 11.31 7.34 -13.75
CA VAL A 26 11.62 6.45 -14.86
C VAL A 26 12.78 5.52 -14.52
N LYS A 27 12.79 4.32 -15.12
CA LYS A 27 13.81 3.30 -14.83
C LYS A 27 15.21 3.67 -15.30
N ASN A 28 15.32 4.41 -16.40
CA ASN A 28 16.58 4.87 -16.95
C ASN A 28 16.44 6.34 -17.39
N PRO A 29 16.87 7.29 -16.55
CA PRO A 29 16.71 8.72 -16.80
C PRO A 29 17.36 9.19 -18.12
N ASP A 30 18.50 8.62 -18.51
CA ASP A 30 19.25 9.03 -19.68
C ASP A 30 18.66 8.54 -21.02
N LYS A 31 17.72 7.59 -20.96
CA LYS A 31 17.15 6.94 -22.15
C LYS A 31 15.63 7.00 -22.24
N ASN A 32 14.95 7.10 -21.09
CA ASN A 32 13.51 7.00 -21.05
C ASN A 32 12.85 8.37 -21.18
N PHE A 33 11.87 8.48 -22.09
CA PHE A 33 11.07 9.68 -22.36
C PHE A 33 11.84 10.93 -22.79
N ILE A 34 13.11 10.81 -23.19
CA ILE A 34 13.92 11.93 -23.69
C ILE A 34 13.56 12.34 -25.12
N ARG A 35 13.01 11.43 -25.92
CA ARG A 35 12.62 11.69 -27.30
C ARG A 35 11.14 12.09 -27.36
N LYS A 36 10.83 13.08 -28.17
CA LYS A 36 9.46 13.49 -28.46
C LYS A 36 8.70 12.35 -29.16
N ARG A 37 7.75 11.72 -28.48
CA ARG A 37 6.93 10.62 -28.98
C ARG A 37 5.46 10.89 -28.69
N LYS A 38 4.54 10.18 -29.36
CA LYS A 38 3.10 10.28 -29.10
C LYS A 38 2.72 9.95 -27.65
N LEU A 39 3.34 8.91 -27.08
CA LEU A 39 3.23 8.53 -25.68
C LEU A 39 4.50 9.03 -24.95
N ASP A 40 4.50 10.28 -24.56
CA ASP A 40 5.45 10.86 -23.60
C ASP A 40 5.07 10.47 -22.16
N PHE A 41 5.86 10.88 -21.17
CA PHE A 41 5.62 10.55 -19.77
C PHE A 41 4.25 11.03 -19.28
N LYS A 42 3.91 12.29 -19.55
CA LYS A 42 2.64 12.90 -19.13
C LYS A 42 1.45 12.13 -19.70
N LYS A 43 1.43 11.90 -21.02
CA LYS A 43 0.36 11.13 -21.66
C LYS A 43 0.27 9.69 -21.16
N MET A 44 1.41 9.05 -20.86
CA MET A 44 1.42 7.71 -20.28
C MET A 44 0.76 7.69 -18.90
N MET A 45 1.10 8.64 -18.01
CA MET A 45 0.48 8.73 -16.68
C MET A 45 -1.02 9.05 -16.81
N HIS A 46 -1.41 10.01 -17.64
CA HIS A 46 -2.81 10.33 -17.88
C HIS A 46 -3.60 9.13 -18.41
N LEU A 47 -3.06 8.44 -19.43
CA LEU A 47 -3.71 7.27 -20.02
C LEU A 47 -3.92 6.17 -18.97
N ILE A 48 -2.87 5.80 -18.21
CA ILE A 48 -2.96 4.72 -17.23
C ILE A 48 -4.01 5.04 -16.15
N ILE A 49 -4.09 6.29 -15.70
CA ILE A 49 -5.06 6.70 -14.67
C ILE A 49 -6.48 6.80 -15.21
N SER A 50 -6.63 7.16 -16.51
CA SER A 50 -7.94 7.30 -17.16
C SER A 50 -8.49 5.98 -17.70
N MET A 51 -7.70 4.88 -17.69
CA MET A 51 -8.15 3.58 -18.17
C MET A 51 -9.34 3.09 -17.35
N GLU A 52 -10.33 2.58 -18.07
CA GLU A 52 -11.53 1.94 -17.52
C GLU A 52 -11.43 0.41 -17.67
N SER A 53 -12.53 -0.26 -17.91
CA SER A 53 -12.61 -1.72 -18.03
C SER A 53 -12.55 -2.24 -19.48
N GLY A 54 -12.21 -1.39 -20.43
CA GLY A 54 -12.12 -1.75 -21.86
C GLY A 54 -10.86 -2.56 -22.22
N SER A 55 -10.82 -3.08 -23.44
CA SER A 55 -9.58 -3.63 -23.98
C SER A 55 -8.55 -2.51 -24.18
N LEU A 56 -7.24 -2.83 -24.11
CA LEU A 56 -6.19 -1.84 -24.30
C LEU A 56 -6.36 -1.04 -25.61
N ASN A 57 -6.75 -1.69 -26.69
CA ASN A 57 -6.97 -0.98 -27.96
C ASN A 57 -8.14 -0.01 -27.88
N HIS A 58 -9.22 -0.37 -27.17
CA HIS A 58 -10.35 0.52 -26.96
C HIS A 58 -9.96 1.73 -26.10
N GLU A 59 -9.21 1.50 -25.02
CA GLU A 59 -8.70 2.57 -24.15
C GLU A 59 -7.78 3.54 -24.90
N LEU A 60 -6.90 3.02 -25.76
CA LEU A 60 -6.06 3.83 -26.61
C LEU A 60 -6.88 4.67 -27.60
N LEU A 61 -7.83 4.05 -28.30
CA LEU A 61 -8.73 4.75 -29.22
C LEU A 61 -9.49 5.88 -28.51
N LYS A 62 -10.08 5.58 -27.36
CA LYS A 62 -10.83 6.55 -26.56
C LYS A 62 -9.95 7.72 -26.11
N PHE A 63 -8.75 7.43 -25.58
CA PHE A 63 -7.83 8.45 -25.07
C PHE A 63 -7.31 9.39 -26.18
N PHE A 64 -7.13 8.88 -27.38
CA PHE A 64 -6.71 9.66 -28.56
C PHE A 64 -7.89 10.11 -29.45
N GLU A 65 -9.11 10.12 -28.90
CA GLU A 65 -10.32 10.63 -29.57
C GLU A 65 -10.56 10.01 -30.96
N TYR A 66 -10.21 8.73 -31.11
CA TYR A 66 -10.33 7.96 -32.36
C TYR A 66 -9.50 8.52 -33.55
N ASP A 67 -8.44 9.30 -33.26
CA ASP A 67 -7.54 9.81 -34.28
C ASP A 67 -6.85 8.65 -35.04
N SER A 68 -6.67 8.79 -36.35
CA SER A 68 -6.03 7.78 -37.22
C SER A 68 -4.57 7.47 -36.82
N SER A 69 -3.96 8.32 -36.02
CA SER A 69 -2.56 8.22 -35.59
C SER A 69 -2.41 7.59 -34.20
N VAL A 70 -3.42 6.87 -33.69
CA VAL A 70 -3.39 6.19 -32.39
C VAL A 70 -2.16 5.28 -32.26
N PRO A 71 -1.42 5.35 -31.13
CA PRO A 71 -0.33 4.42 -30.85
C PRO A 71 -0.82 2.98 -30.75
N THR A 72 0.00 2.03 -31.17
CA THR A 72 -0.31 0.59 -31.02
C THR A 72 -0.20 0.12 -29.56
N GLY A 73 -0.86 -0.98 -29.22
CA GLY A 73 -0.69 -1.63 -27.90
C GLY A 73 0.77 -2.00 -27.61
N SER A 74 1.55 -2.39 -28.62
CA SER A 74 3.00 -2.63 -28.47
C SER A 74 3.75 -1.36 -28.05
N ALA A 75 3.43 -0.22 -28.66
CA ALA A 75 4.03 1.07 -28.26
C ALA A 75 3.66 1.45 -26.82
N PHE A 76 2.42 1.18 -26.40
CA PHE A 76 1.99 1.37 -25.02
C PHE A 76 2.82 0.52 -24.05
N TYR A 77 2.94 -0.80 -24.27
CA TYR A 77 3.72 -1.69 -23.42
C TYR A 77 5.18 -1.27 -23.31
N GLN A 78 5.81 -0.88 -24.43
CA GLN A 78 7.17 -0.37 -24.46
C GLN A 78 7.35 0.93 -23.67
N GLN A 79 6.39 1.83 -23.70
CA GLN A 79 6.48 3.07 -22.92
C GLN A 79 6.15 2.85 -21.44
N ARG A 80 5.11 2.04 -21.13
CA ARG A 80 4.75 1.68 -19.76
C ARG A 80 5.91 1.02 -19.02
N SER A 81 6.65 0.13 -19.68
CA SER A 81 7.78 -0.57 -19.05
C SER A 81 8.92 0.35 -18.60
N LYS A 82 8.96 1.59 -19.06
CA LYS A 82 9.95 2.61 -18.69
C LYS A 82 9.60 3.37 -17.42
N LEU A 83 8.33 3.35 -17.02
CA LEU A 83 7.90 3.99 -15.77
C LEU A 83 8.45 3.23 -14.56
N SER A 84 8.84 3.98 -13.54
CA SER A 84 9.13 3.43 -12.21
C SER A 84 7.85 3.33 -11.38
N VAL A 85 7.77 2.34 -10.51
CA VAL A 85 6.68 2.22 -9.52
C VAL A 85 6.64 3.43 -8.58
N SER A 86 7.81 4.04 -8.32
CA SER A 86 7.92 5.28 -7.52
C SER A 86 7.08 6.43 -8.08
N ALA A 87 6.82 6.47 -9.40
CA ALA A 87 5.98 7.51 -10.00
C ALA A 87 4.53 7.47 -9.45
N PHE A 88 3.95 6.28 -9.35
CA PHE A 88 2.58 6.12 -8.84
C PHE A 88 2.49 6.36 -7.34
N ARG A 89 3.50 5.91 -6.57
CA ARG A 89 3.57 6.19 -5.13
C ARG A 89 3.71 7.69 -4.86
N HIS A 90 4.58 8.38 -5.60
CA HIS A 90 4.74 9.82 -5.51
C HIS A 90 3.44 10.56 -5.84
N LEU A 91 2.79 10.18 -6.94
CA LEU A 91 1.51 10.79 -7.34
C LEU A 91 0.43 10.63 -6.26
N LEU A 92 0.27 9.43 -5.71
CA LEU A 92 -0.69 9.15 -4.63
C LEU A 92 -0.39 10.01 -3.39
N LYS A 93 0.88 10.08 -2.99
CA LYS A 93 1.34 10.87 -1.85
C LYS A 93 1.07 12.36 -2.05
N GLU A 94 1.55 12.95 -3.14
CA GLU A 94 1.39 14.38 -3.41
C GLU A 94 -0.08 14.76 -3.58
N PHE A 95 -0.86 13.92 -4.24
CA PHE A 95 -2.30 14.13 -4.37
C PHE A 95 -3.00 14.15 -3.00
N ASN A 96 -2.69 13.23 -2.11
CA ASN A 96 -3.26 13.21 -0.77
C ASN A 96 -2.84 14.42 0.08
N LEU A 97 -1.63 14.93 -0.09
CA LEU A 97 -1.15 16.12 0.62
C LEU A 97 -1.83 17.42 0.17
N LYS A 98 -2.41 17.47 -1.04
CA LYS A 98 -3.15 18.65 -1.52
C LYS A 98 -4.53 18.80 -0.88
N PHE A 99 -5.08 17.74 -0.30
CA PHE A 99 -6.40 17.77 0.30
C PHE A 99 -6.31 17.40 1.79
N PRO A 100 -6.85 18.23 2.70
CA PRO A 100 -6.84 17.92 4.12
C PRO A 100 -7.62 16.63 4.41
N LEU A 101 -7.15 15.89 5.40
CA LEU A 101 -7.88 14.73 5.93
C LEU A 101 -8.93 15.20 6.94
N GLU A 102 -10.08 14.55 6.93
CA GLU A 102 -11.11 14.74 7.94
C GLU A 102 -10.74 14.06 9.25
N LYS A 103 -11.07 14.71 10.36
CA LYS A 103 -10.74 14.19 11.69
C LYS A 103 -11.95 13.62 12.39
N PHE A 104 -11.87 12.40 12.87
CA PHE A 104 -12.83 11.85 13.79
C PHE A 104 -12.83 12.64 15.10
N ARG A 105 -14.02 13.12 15.52
CA ARG A 105 -14.21 14.00 16.70
C ARG A 105 -13.26 15.20 16.72
N GLY A 106 -12.89 15.72 15.56
CA GLY A 106 -12.00 16.89 15.42
C GLY A 106 -10.54 16.64 15.82
N LYS A 107 -10.15 15.42 16.19
CA LYS A 107 -8.83 15.12 16.75
C LYS A 107 -8.08 14.02 15.99
N TYR A 108 -8.68 12.85 15.79
CA TYR A 108 -8.01 11.64 15.35
C TYR A 108 -8.16 11.38 13.84
N TYR A 109 -7.15 10.81 13.22
CA TYR A 109 -7.26 10.16 11.91
C TYR A 109 -7.46 8.65 12.10
N LEU A 110 -8.49 8.09 11.50
CA LEU A 110 -8.81 6.66 11.62
C LEU A 110 -8.27 5.93 10.39
N ILE A 111 -7.17 5.24 10.53
CA ILE A 111 -6.44 4.60 9.43
C ILE A 111 -6.70 3.09 9.45
N ALA A 112 -7.62 2.62 8.63
CA ALA A 112 -7.86 1.19 8.46
C ALA A 112 -6.71 0.55 7.66
N CYS A 113 -6.23 -0.60 8.15
CA CYS A 113 -5.20 -1.40 7.52
C CYS A 113 -5.78 -2.77 7.18
N ASP A 114 -5.79 -3.11 5.91
CA ASP A 114 -6.31 -4.40 5.46
C ASP A 114 -5.54 -4.94 4.25
N GLY A 115 -5.56 -6.27 4.12
CA GLY A 115 -4.92 -6.99 3.04
C GLY A 115 -5.90 -7.37 1.93
N SER A 116 -5.45 -7.26 0.68
CA SER A 116 -6.20 -7.69 -0.49
C SER A 116 -5.31 -8.46 -1.45
N GLU A 117 -5.87 -9.42 -2.14
CA GLU A 117 -5.18 -10.23 -3.14
C GLU A 117 -5.70 -9.90 -4.53
N PHE A 118 -4.78 -9.68 -5.48
CA PHE A 118 -5.12 -9.36 -6.86
C PHE A 118 -4.49 -10.36 -7.81
N ASN A 119 -5.31 -10.99 -8.63
CA ASN A 119 -4.83 -11.80 -9.74
C ASN A 119 -4.19 -10.90 -10.79
N ILE A 120 -3.03 -11.30 -11.28
CA ILE A 120 -2.31 -10.64 -12.37
C ILE A 120 -2.19 -11.58 -13.57
N ALA A 121 -1.70 -11.05 -14.70
CA ALA A 121 -1.51 -11.84 -15.90
C ALA A 121 -0.68 -13.10 -15.60
N ARG A 122 -1.16 -14.26 -16.08
CA ARG A 122 -0.52 -15.55 -15.83
C ARG A 122 0.88 -15.57 -16.43
N ASN A 123 1.87 -15.88 -15.61
CA ASN A 123 3.26 -16.10 -15.98
C ASN A 123 3.86 -17.20 -15.09
N PRO A 124 3.90 -18.47 -15.54
CA PRO A 124 4.47 -19.57 -14.76
C PRO A 124 5.96 -19.43 -14.47
N ASP A 125 6.68 -18.61 -15.25
CA ASP A 125 8.12 -18.38 -15.08
C ASP A 125 8.44 -17.38 -13.95
N ASP A 126 7.43 -16.82 -13.30
CA ASP A 126 7.58 -15.96 -12.14
C ASP A 126 7.23 -16.71 -10.84
N PRO A 127 8.21 -17.34 -10.18
CA PRO A 127 7.99 -18.18 -9.01
C PRO A 127 7.52 -17.41 -7.78
N ASP A 128 7.73 -16.10 -7.73
CA ASP A 128 7.37 -15.28 -6.59
C ASP A 128 5.87 -14.97 -6.55
N THR A 129 5.23 -14.96 -7.70
CA THR A 129 3.78 -14.68 -7.82
C THR A 129 2.96 -15.86 -8.32
N PHE A 130 3.59 -16.89 -8.94
CA PHE A 130 2.88 -18.04 -9.51
C PHE A 130 2.44 -19.03 -8.44
N HIS A 131 1.17 -19.37 -8.43
CA HIS A 131 0.57 -20.42 -7.65
C HIS A 131 0.25 -21.61 -8.55
N GLU A 132 0.78 -22.78 -8.19
CA GLU A 132 0.60 -24.03 -8.91
C GLU A 132 -0.88 -24.41 -9.04
N PRO A 133 -1.21 -25.24 -10.04
CA PRO A 133 -2.55 -25.80 -10.16
C PRO A 133 -3.05 -26.43 -8.85
N ASN A 134 -4.31 -26.20 -8.54
CA ASN A 134 -4.96 -26.74 -7.36
C ASN A 134 -6.45 -27.02 -7.65
N GLY A 135 -7.21 -27.52 -6.68
CA GLY A 135 -8.63 -27.84 -6.84
C GLY A 135 -9.54 -26.68 -7.28
N LYS A 136 -9.05 -25.42 -7.20
CA LYS A 136 -9.77 -24.21 -7.63
C LYS A 136 -9.25 -23.63 -8.95
N SER A 137 -8.04 -23.99 -9.37
CA SER A 137 -7.42 -23.51 -10.62
C SER A 137 -6.63 -24.61 -11.30
N VAL A 138 -7.12 -25.08 -12.44
CA VAL A 138 -6.53 -26.18 -13.22
C VAL A 138 -5.20 -25.78 -13.86
N SER A 139 -5.01 -24.52 -14.21
CA SER A 139 -3.81 -24.01 -14.90
C SER A 139 -2.85 -23.25 -14.00
N GLY A 140 -3.17 -23.09 -12.71
CA GLY A 140 -2.46 -22.18 -11.82
C GLY A 140 -2.72 -20.71 -12.16
N PHE A 141 -2.23 -19.80 -11.33
CA PHE A 141 -2.43 -18.36 -11.48
C PHE A 141 -1.32 -17.56 -10.82
N ASN A 142 -1.12 -16.33 -11.26
CA ASN A 142 -0.23 -15.38 -10.59
C ASN A 142 -1.05 -14.36 -9.78
N MET A 143 -0.53 -14.01 -8.61
CA MET A 143 -1.19 -13.14 -7.66
C MET A 143 -0.19 -12.23 -6.96
N VAL A 144 -0.60 -11.00 -6.70
CA VAL A 144 0.07 -10.09 -5.78
C VAL A 144 -0.81 -9.87 -4.56
N HIS A 145 -0.16 -9.64 -3.43
CA HIS A 145 -0.81 -9.26 -2.18
C HIS A 145 -0.53 -7.79 -1.89
N THR A 146 -1.54 -7.07 -1.40
CA THR A 146 -1.39 -5.67 -1.02
C THR A 146 -1.88 -5.46 0.40
N ILE A 147 -1.18 -4.63 1.15
CA ILE A 147 -1.69 -4.02 2.38
C ILE A 147 -1.89 -2.54 2.08
N SER A 148 -3.03 -1.98 2.44
CA SER A 148 -3.35 -0.58 2.20
C SER A 148 -3.68 0.16 3.49
N LEU A 149 -3.36 1.46 3.50
CA LEU A 149 -3.82 2.42 4.50
C LEU A 149 -5.02 3.17 3.93
N TYR A 150 -6.17 3.04 4.56
CA TYR A 150 -7.40 3.71 4.16
C TYR A 150 -7.91 4.61 5.29
N GLU A 151 -7.98 5.93 5.04
CA GLU A 151 -8.52 6.88 6.00
C GLU A 151 -10.04 6.87 5.93
N LEU A 152 -10.68 6.53 7.06
CA LEU A 152 -12.10 6.20 7.13
C LEU A 152 -13.03 7.41 7.00
N CYS A 153 -12.64 8.58 7.53
CA CYS A 153 -13.47 9.79 7.48
C CYS A 153 -13.45 10.42 6.09
N SER A 154 -12.27 10.62 5.52
CA SER A 154 -12.09 11.18 4.16
C SER A 154 -12.31 10.15 3.05
N LYS A 155 -12.45 8.87 3.38
CA LYS A 155 -12.65 7.75 2.43
C LYS A 155 -11.58 7.69 1.34
N ARG A 156 -10.29 7.77 1.75
CA ARG A 156 -9.16 7.82 0.83
C ARG A 156 -8.10 6.79 1.17
N TYR A 157 -7.53 6.17 0.14
CA TYR A 157 -6.29 5.41 0.27
C TYR A 157 -5.12 6.39 0.40
N LEU A 158 -4.32 6.22 1.46
CA LEU A 158 -3.16 7.07 1.74
C LEU A 158 -1.87 6.47 1.21
N ASP A 159 -1.69 5.17 1.37
CA ASP A 159 -0.51 4.43 0.92
C ASP A 159 -0.85 2.95 0.77
N LEU A 160 0.03 2.22 0.09
CA LEU A 160 -0.09 0.77 -0.06
C LEU A 160 1.28 0.11 -0.19
N GLU A 161 1.36 -1.14 0.27
CA GLU A 161 2.50 -2.04 0.06
C GLU A 161 2.08 -3.18 -0.84
N VAL A 162 2.84 -3.43 -1.92
CA VAL A 162 2.59 -4.53 -2.85
C VAL A 162 3.68 -5.58 -2.66
N GLN A 163 3.28 -6.82 -2.45
CA GLN A 163 4.16 -7.96 -2.26
C GLN A 163 3.83 -9.07 -3.25
N PRO A 164 4.83 -9.83 -3.74
CA PRO A 164 4.55 -11.05 -4.49
C PRO A 164 3.71 -12.02 -3.65
N GLY A 165 2.69 -12.64 -4.24
CA GLY A 165 1.72 -13.43 -3.51
C GLY A 165 2.29 -14.62 -2.73
N ARG A 166 3.42 -15.19 -3.22
CA ARG A 166 4.14 -16.29 -2.55
C ARG A 166 5.07 -15.83 -1.43
N LEU A 167 5.44 -14.55 -1.42
CA LEU A 167 6.40 -13.96 -0.49
C LEU A 167 5.73 -12.95 0.46
N LYS A 168 4.41 -13.01 0.58
CA LYS A 168 3.66 -12.06 1.41
C LYS A 168 4.06 -12.14 2.89
N ASN A 169 4.22 -10.98 3.49
CA ASN A 169 4.45 -10.80 4.91
C ASN A 169 3.65 -9.58 5.39
N GLU A 170 2.44 -9.82 5.83
CA GLU A 170 1.49 -8.78 6.24
C GLU A 170 2.00 -7.96 7.43
N PHE A 171 2.68 -8.61 8.39
CA PHE A 171 3.27 -7.90 9.53
C PHE A 171 4.37 -6.91 9.10
N GLN A 172 5.24 -7.32 8.18
CA GLN A 172 6.27 -6.43 7.68
C GLN A 172 5.67 -5.30 6.84
N ALA A 173 4.64 -5.58 6.06
CA ALA A 173 3.98 -4.58 5.23
C ALA A 173 3.34 -3.47 6.08
N ILE A 174 2.58 -3.82 7.13
CA ILE A 174 1.98 -2.80 8.02
C ILE A 174 3.05 -2.01 8.78
N CYS A 175 4.14 -2.65 9.22
CA CYS A 175 5.27 -1.94 9.83
C CYS A 175 5.90 -0.93 8.87
N ASN A 176 6.18 -1.33 7.63
CA ASN A 176 6.71 -0.43 6.60
C ASN A 176 5.77 0.75 6.32
N LEU A 177 4.46 0.51 6.36
CA LEU A 177 3.45 1.55 6.15
C LEU A 177 3.38 2.53 7.33
N MET A 178 3.51 2.06 8.57
CA MET A 178 3.59 2.89 9.77
C MET A 178 4.86 3.76 9.75
N ASP A 179 6.02 3.15 9.43
CA ASP A 179 7.32 3.82 9.42
C ASP A 179 7.39 4.97 8.38
N ARG A 180 6.61 4.89 7.31
CA ARG A 180 6.56 5.92 6.26
C ARG A 180 5.32 6.80 6.26
N TYR A 181 4.50 6.73 7.32
CA TYR A 181 3.34 7.59 7.48
C TYR A 181 3.76 9.06 7.66
N ILE A 182 3.19 9.96 6.85
CA ILE A 182 3.65 11.36 6.77
C ILE A 182 2.55 12.39 6.99
N TYR A 183 1.29 11.97 7.17
CA TYR A 183 0.16 12.90 7.20
C TYR A 183 -0.02 13.60 8.55
N GLY A 184 0.85 13.31 9.54
CA GLY A 184 0.85 13.95 10.85
C GLY A 184 -0.42 13.69 11.66
N GLY A 185 -0.71 14.59 12.60
CA GLY A 185 -1.90 14.50 13.45
C GLY A 185 -1.80 13.42 14.52
N SER A 186 -2.95 12.86 14.90
CA SER A 186 -3.06 11.76 15.86
C SER A 186 -3.69 10.55 15.15
N PRO A 187 -2.93 9.76 14.39
CA PRO A 187 -3.44 8.59 13.69
C PRO A 187 -3.72 7.45 14.67
N ILE A 188 -4.82 6.75 14.45
CA ILE A 188 -5.15 5.47 15.07
C ILE A 188 -5.17 4.43 13.97
N PHE A 189 -4.19 3.53 13.96
CA PHE A 189 -4.14 2.41 13.02
C PHE A 189 -5.10 1.31 13.47
N ILE A 190 -6.06 0.99 12.62
CA ILE A 190 -7.12 0.02 12.90
C ILE A 190 -6.90 -1.21 12.03
N ALA A 191 -6.72 -2.37 12.65
CA ALA A 191 -6.50 -3.61 11.92
C ALA A 191 -7.20 -4.80 12.60
N ASP A 192 -7.37 -5.86 11.84
CA ASP A 192 -8.00 -7.08 12.32
C ASP A 192 -7.04 -7.89 13.25
N ARG A 193 -7.57 -9.00 13.80
CA ARG A 193 -6.80 -9.90 14.68
C ARG A 193 -5.61 -10.58 13.99
N GLY A 194 -5.55 -10.58 12.68
CA GLY A 194 -4.44 -11.11 11.89
C GLY A 194 -3.16 -10.32 12.12
N PHE A 195 -3.27 -9.02 12.39
CA PHE A 195 -2.15 -8.10 12.62
C PHE A 195 -1.68 -8.02 14.08
N SER A 196 -2.28 -8.77 14.99
CA SER A 196 -1.88 -8.79 16.42
C SER A 196 -0.49 -9.42 16.58
N SER A 197 0.54 -8.58 16.67
CA SER A 197 1.94 -8.97 16.79
C SER A 197 2.72 -7.95 17.60
N TYR A 198 3.62 -8.41 18.48
CA TYR A 198 4.50 -7.53 19.26
C TYR A 198 5.37 -6.63 18.39
N ASN A 199 5.76 -7.09 17.21
CA ASN A 199 6.53 -6.27 16.28
C ASN A 199 5.69 -5.10 15.73
N VAL A 200 4.42 -5.33 15.39
CA VAL A 200 3.50 -4.28 14.96
C VAL A 200 3.29 -3.25 16.08
N PHE A 201 3.09 -3.72 17.32
CA PHE A 201 2.94 -2.82 18.48
C PHE A 201 4.20 -2.00 18.72
N ALA A 202 5.38 -2.61 18.59
CA ALA A 202 6.66 -1.93 18.73
C ALA A 202 6.83 -0.81 17.70
N HIS A 203 6.53 -1.08 16.42
CA HIS A 203 6.58 -0.05 15.37
C HIS A 203 5.58 1.08 15.61
N ALA A 204 4.37 0.79 16.09
CA ALA A 204 3.40 1.82 16.44
C ALA A 204 3.91 2.74 17.57
N ILE A 205 4.51 2.16 18.61
CA ILE A 205 5.08 2.91 19.73
C ILE A 205 6.27 3.78 19.28
N GLU A 206 7.18 3.21 18.49
CA GLU A 206 8.34 3.94 17.96
C GLU A 206 7.93 5.13 17.07
N ASN A 207 6.89 4.97 16.29
CA ASN A 207 6.36 6.01 15.42
C ASN A 207 5.41 6.96 16.16
N HIS A 208 5.20 6.78 17.48
CA HIS A 208 4.28 7.58 18.29
C HIS A 208 2.87 7.64 17.71
N VAL A 209 2.37 6.51 17.22
CA VAL A 209 1.02 6.36 16.69
C VAL A 209 0.20 5.42 17.56
N ASP A 210 -1.08 5.72 17.68
CA ASP A 210 -2.03 4.84 18.38
C ASP A 210 -2.45 3.69 17.46
N PHE A 211 -2.88 2.56 18.05
CA PHE A 211 -3.45 1.46 17.31
C PHE A 211 -4.65 0.83 18.02
N LEU A 212 -5.56 0.29 17.19
CA LEU A 212 -6.72 -0.48 17.63
C LEU A 212 -6.73 -1.80 16.85
N ILE A 213 -6.24 -2.86 17.47
CA ILE A 213 -6.13 -4.19 16.85
C ILE A 213 -6.95 -5.19 17.66
N ARG A 214 -7.88 -5.87 17.00
CA ARG A 214 -8.63 -6.95 17.65
C ARG A 214 -7.67 -8.07 18.05
N ALA A 215 -7.64 -8.43 19.33
CA ALA A 215 -6.84 -9.55 19.82
C ALA A 215 -7.60 -10.89 19.72
N LYS A 216 -6.86 -12.00 19.63
CA LYS A 216 -7.41 -13.35 19.79
C LYS A 216 -7.61 -13.65 21.29
N ASP A 217 -8.66 -14.35 21.65
CA ASP A 217 -8.97 -14.66 23.06
C ASP A 217 -7.80 -15.33 23.80
N LEU A 218 -7.14 -16.29 23.16
CA LEU A 218 -5.92 -16.92 23.70
C LEU A 218 -4.77 -15.94 23.98
N ASN A 219 -4.66 -14.88 23.19
CA ASN A 219 -3.64 -13.85 23.43
C ASN A 219 -4.03 -12.99 24.63
N VAL A 220 -5.30 -12.59 24.72
CA VAL A 220 -5.82 -11.82 25.86
C VAL A 220 -5.69 -12.61 27.16
N GLN A 221 -6.04 -13.90 27.15
CA GLN A 221 -5.84 -14.78 28.30
C GLN A 221 -4.38 -14.81 28.76
N ARG A 222 -3.44 -14.91 27.82
CA ARG A 222 -2.00 -14.89 28.13
C ARG A 222 -1.53 -13.54 28.68
N PHE A 223 -2.04 -12.44 28.13
CA PHE A 223 -1.70 -11.09 28.59
C PHE A 223 -2.20 -10.84 30.02
N LEU A 224 -3.36 -11.37 30.36
CA LEU A 224 -3.97 -11.22 31.66
C LEU A 224 -3.54 -12.31 32.65
N GLY A 225 -2.91 -13.39 32.19
CA GLY A 225 -2.56 -14.53 33.04
C GLY A 225 -3.76 -15.31 33.53
N VAL A 226 -4.88 -15.33 32.79
CA VAL A 226 -6.12 -16.02 33.15
C VAL A 226 -6.42 -17.17 32.20
N GLU A 227 -7.08 -18.22 32.68
CA GLU A 227 -7.50 -19.36 31.85
C GLU A 227 -8.77 -19.07 31.05
N THR A 228 -9.66 -18.27 31.64
CA THR A 228 -10.93 -17.88 31.00
C THR A 228 -11.10 -16.38 31.05
N LEU A 229 -11.70 -15.82 30.01
CA LEU A 229 -12.02 -14.39 29.94
C LEU A 229 -13.39 -14.15 30.57
N PRO A 230 -13.57 -13.07 31.35
CA PRO A 230 -14.87 -12.64 31.78
C PRO A 230 -15.72 -12.13 30.62
N ASP A 231 -17.04 -12.15 30.76
CA ASP A 231 -17.99 -11.69 29.72
C ASP A 231 -17.79 -10.21 29.34
N LYS A 232 -17.33 -9.42 30.30
CA LYS A 232 -16.97 -8.01 30.06
C LYS A 232 -15.62 -7.72 30.69
N LEU A 233 -14.74 -7.10 29.91
CA LEU A 233 -13.41 -6.72 30.35
C LEU A 233 -13.06 -5.35 29.78
N ASP A 234 -12.74 -4.42 30.69
CA ASP A 234 -12.13 -3.12 30.36
C ASP A 234 -11.03 -2.87 31.38
N THR A 235 -9.79 -3.02 31.00
CA THR A 235 -8.65 -2.92 31.91
C THR A 235 -7.41 -2.44 31.18
N THR A 236 -6.52 -1.82 31.94
CA THR A 236 -5.19 -1.42 31.49
C THR A 236 -4.17 -2.42 32.04
N ILE A 237 -3.27 -2.88 31.19
CA ILE A 237 -2.20 -3.81 31.55
C ILE A 237 -0.84 -3.27 31.11
N GLU A 238 0.20 -3.62 31.85
CA GLU A 238 1.59 -3.39 31.44
C GLU A 238 2.16 -4.67 30.83
N LEU A 239 2.71 -4.57 29.63
CA LEU A 239 3.35 -5.68 28.95
C LEU A 239 4.81 -5.36 28.62
N ILE A 240 5.67 -6.35 28.86
CA ILE A 240 7.02 -6.32 28.31
C ILE A 240 6.96 -7.01 26.95
N LEU A 241 7.16 -6.22 25.88
CA LEU A 241 7.24 -6.78 24.54
C LEU A 241 8.57 -7.52 24.41
N THR A 242 8.49 -8.84 24.37
CA THR A 242 9.65 -9.68 24.14
C THR A 242 9.56 -10.36 22.79
N ARG A 243 10.71 -10.50 22.12
CA ARG A 243 10.79 -11.32 20.94
C ARG A 243 10.75 -12.78 21.33
N THR A 244 9.69 -13.49 21.01
CA THR A 244 9.70 -14.95 21.07
C THR A 244 10.52 -15.44 19.87
N GLN A 245 11.72 -15.92 20.09
CA GLN A 245 12.50 -16.58 19.05
C GLN A 245 11.74 -17.83 18.61
N SER A 246 11.07 -17.78 17.46
CA SER A 246 10.73 -19.01 16.78
C SER A 246 12.03 -19.63 16.32
N LYS A 247 12.15 -20.97 16.36
CA LYS A 247 13.34 -21.74 15.91
C LYS A 247 13.71 -21.52 14.43
N LYS A 248 12.96 -20.68 13.69
CA LYS A 248 13.31 -20.24 12.34
C LYS A 248 14.32 -19.11 12.43
N LYS A 249 15.52 -19.35 11.91
CA LYS A 249 16.61 -18.38 11.79
C LYS A 249 16.12 -17.04 11.27
N HIS A 250 16.40 -15.98 12.02
CA HIS A 250 16.06 -14.61 11.62
C HIS A 250 16.95 -14.16 10.47
N LYS A 251 16.34 -13.53 9.46
CA LYS A 251 17.08 -13.00 8.31
C LYS A 251 17.89 -11.72 8.62
N HIS A 252 17.69 -11.10 9.78
CA HIS A 252 18.34 -9.82 10.17
C HIS A 252 18.70 -9.81 11.66
N PRO A 253 19.85 -10.42 12.06
CA PRO A 253 20.31 -10.44 13.45
C PRO A 253 20.63 -9.03 14.01
N GLU A 254 20.98 -8.07 13.16
CA GLU A 254 21.28 -6.69 13.53
C GLU A 254 20.08 -5.93 14.11
N LYS A 255 18.85 -6.39 13.89
CA LYS A 255 17.64 -5.82 14.46
C LYS A 255 17.22 -6.42 15.80
N GLU A 256 17.99 -7.35 16.34
CA GLU A 256 17.62 -8.05 17.59
C GLU A 256 17.57 -7.16 18.83
N SER A 257 18.36 -6.09 18.87
CA SER A 257 18.40 -5.16 20.01
C SER A 257 17.27 -4.12 20.02
N GLN A 258 16.56 -3.94 18.91
CA GLN A 258 15.56 -2.87 18.75
C GLN A 258 14.16 -3.19 19.28
N TYR A 259 13.87 -4.44 19.67
CA TYR A 259 12.50 -4.85 19.96
C TYR A 259 12.25 -5.21 21.41
N ARG A 260 12.92 -4.56 22.36
CA ARG A 260 12.56 -4.61 23.77
C ARG A 260 11.79 -3.36 24.16
N TYR A 261 10.50 -3.38 23.98
CA TYR A 261 9.65 -2.26 24.37
C TYR A 261 8.85 -2.63 25.61
N ILE A 262 8.77 -1.68 26.53
CA ILE A 262 7.84 -1.75 27.66
C ILE A 262 6.62 -0.95 27.22
N CYS A 263 5.55 -1.63 26.88
CA CYS A 263 4.25 -0.99 26.69
C CYS A 263 3.64 -0.68 28.06
N LYS A 264 3.44 0.58 28.31
CA LYS A 264 2.56 1.03 29.39
C LYS A 264 1.25 1.41 28.72
N ASN A 265 0.15 0.82 29.14
CA ASN A 265 -1.21 1.08 28.67
C ASN A 265 -1.48 0.58 27.24
N ILE A 266 -1.88 -0.66 27.11
CA ILE A 266 -2.61 -1.17 25.93
C ILE A 266 -4.09 -1.26 26.31
#